data_77b16360775b27f3eb9674137ba6b1b1
#
_entry.id   77b16360775b27f3eb9674137ba6b1b1
#
_cell.length_a   1.000
_cell.length_b   1.000
_cell.length_c   1.000
_cell.angle_alpha   90.00
_cell.angle_beta   90.00
_cell.angle_gamma   90.00
#
_symmetry.space_group_name_H-M   'P 1'
#
loop_
_entity.id
_entity.type
_entity.pdbx_description
1 polymer ?
#
loop_
_entity_poly.entity_id
_entity_poly.type
_entity_poly.pdbx_seq_one_letter_code
_entity_poly.pdbx_strand_id
1 'polypeptide(L)'
;MCISLLRRGFLVEDSLVGFLEARKATEEKGLKLRFGLRISMTDSLQDKESSCVHKIVIFAKNSEGCKRLNKIYSFAFTKGNGAIDQKHLEKYWSDDDLKLAVPFYDSFVFENLLKFSSCIPDFSFTTPTYFTEDNNLPFDKILEAKVSEYCSSPVKTKSIYYKNRKDFEAFQTYKCLCARQFYKKATLENPNLDHCSSTEFSMESWLEKNER
;
A
#
# COMPACT_ATOMS: atom_id res chain seq x y z
N MET A 1 -15.29 20.41 11.47
CA MET A 1 -14.37 20.64 12.59
C MET A 1 -13.32 19.52 12.77
N CYS A 2 -13.18 18.57 11.85
CA CYS A 2 -12.21 17.43 11.96
C CYS A 2 -10.87 17.60 11.24
N ILE A 3 -10.57 18.76 10.66
CA ILE A 3 -9.36 18.96 9.82
C ILE A 3 -8.11 19.30 10.66
N SER A 4 -8.27 19.65 11.94
CA SER A 4 -7.14 20.03 12.81
C SER A 4 -6.28 18.86 13.32
N LEU A 5 -6.79 17.64 13.28
CA LEU A 5 -6.06 16.43 13.74
C LEU A 5 -5.14 15.84 12.66
N LEU A 6 -5.42 16.04 11.39
CA LEU A 6 -4.61 15.55 10.27
C LEU A 6 -3.63 16.63 9.80
N ARG A 7 -2.52 16.83 10.49
CA ARG A 7 -1.46 17.71 9.98
C ARG A 7 -0.68 17.13 8.80
N ARG A 8 -0.76 15.82 8.56
CA ARG A 8 -0.07 15.10 7.46
C ARG A 8 -0.98 14.00 6.95
N GLY A 9 -1.20 13.97 5.65
CA GLY A 9 -1.89 12.89 4.96
C GLY A 9 -0.93 12.12 4.06
N PHE A 10 -1.09 10.80 4.02
CA PHE A 10 -0.44 9.95 3.03
C PHE A 10 -1.51 9.53 2.02
N LEU A 11 -1.25 9.77 0.74
CA LEU A 11 -2.05 9.25 -0.35
C LEU A 11 -1.22 8.17 -1.05
N VAL A 12 -1.68 6.94 -1.02
CA VAL A 12 -1.04 5.80 -1.67
C VAL A 12 -1.95 5.32 -2.79
N GLU A 13 -1.42 5.34 -4.00
CA GLU A 13 -2.15 4.99 -5.22
C GLU A 13 -1.33 4.03 -6.09
N ASP A 14 -2.01 3.22 -6.91
CA ASP A 14 -1.39 2.33 -7.88
C ASP A 14 -1.00 3.06 -9.18
N SER A 15 -1.27 4.35 -9.27
CA SER A 15 -0.95 5.19 -10.43
C SER A 15 -0.62 6.61 -10.01
N LEU A 16 -0.09 7.39 -10.96
CA LEU A 16 0.17 8.82 -10.75
C LEU A 16 -1.03 9.72 -11.11
N VAL A 17 -2.15 9.12 -11.51
CA VAL A 17 -3.39 9.82 -11.84
C VAL A 17 -4.01 10.39 -10.56
N GLY A 18 -4.48 11.63 -10.61
CA GLY A 18 -5.09 12.30 -9.45
C GLY A 18 -4.12 12.94 -8.46
N PHE A 19 -2.80 12.72 -8.59
CA PHE A 19 -1.81 13.31 -7.69
C PHE A 19 -1.87 14.85 -7.66
N LEU A 20 -1.98 15.50 -8.82
CA LEU A 20 -2.04 16.94 -8.90
C LEU A 20 -3.31 17.52 -8.28
N GLU A 21 -4.44 16.85 -8.45
CA GLU A 21 -5.72 17.25 -7.85
C GLU A 21 -5.68 17.09 -6.33
N ALA A 22 -5.18 15.97 -5.85
CA ALA A 22 -5.00 15.73 -4.42
C ALA A 22 -4.05 16.76 -3.78
N ARG A 23 -2.97 17.09 -4.48
CA ARG A 23 -2.03 18.14 -4.03
C ARG A 23 -2.72 19.50 -3.91
N LYS A 24 -3.43 19.94 -4.93
CA LYS A 24 -4.17 21.22 -4.90
C LYS A 24 -5.18 21.25 -3.77
N ALA A 25 -6.01 20.19 -3.65
CA ALA A 25 -7.03 20.12 -2.61
C ALA A 25 -6.46 20.08 -1.18
N THR A 26 -5.27 19.55 -0.99
CA THR A 26 -4.58 19.54 0.32
C THR A 26 -3.88 20.86 0.62
N GLU A 27 -3.26 21.49 -0.38
CA GLU A 27 -2.65 22.83 -0.25
C GLU A 27 -3.68 23.89 0.13
N GLU A 28 -4.87 23.89 -0.50
CA GLU A 28 -6.00 24.78 -0.16
C GLU A 28 -6.44 24.65 1.30
N LYS A 29 -6.29 23.48 1.90
CA LYS A 29 -6.65 23.18 3.29
C LYS A 29 -5.47 23.29 4.28
N GLY A 30 -4.30 23.70 3.82
CA GLY A 30 -3.09 23.78 4.65
C GLY A 30 -2.55 22.44 5.13
N LEU A 31 -2.90 21.35 4.44
CA LEU A 31 -2.44 19.99 4.77
C LEU A 31 -1.16 19.66 4.00
N LYS A 32 -0.26 18.93 4.65
CA LYS A 32 0.94 18.38 3.97
C LYS A 32 0.63 17.00 3.42
N LEU A 33 0.54 16.90 2.09
CA LEU A 33 0.39 15.62 1.39
C LEU A 33 1.75 14.95 1.20
N ARG A 34 1.80 13.65 1.50
CA ARG A 34 2.87 12.74 1.10
C ARG A 34 2.29 11.75 0.10
N PHE A 35 2.81 11.76 -1.12
CA PHE A 35 2.37 10.86 -2.17
C PHE A 35 3.25 9.62 -2.22
N GLY A 36 2.63 8.43 -2.21
CA GLY A 36 3.26 7.14 -2.36
C GLY A 36 2.70 6.39 -3.56
N LEU A 37 3.58 5.85 -4.37
CA LEU A 37 3.22 4.94 -5.46
C LEU A 37 3.28 3.50 -4.95
N ARG A 38 2.16 2.79 -5.00
CA ARG A 38 2.10 1.35 -4.74
C ARG A 38 2.34 0.61 -6.05
N ILE A 39 3.35 -0.25 -6.06
CA ILE A 39 3.76 -0.97 -7.27
C ILE A 39 4.06 -2.44 -6.93
N SER A 40 3.89 -3.31 -7.92
CA SER A 40 4.32 -4.71 -7.79
C SER A 40 5.82 -4.81 -7.97
N MET A 41 6.47 -5.51 -7.03
CA MET A 41 7.88 -5.90 -7.14
C MET A 41 7.97 -7.40 -7.34
N THR A 42 8.90 -7.83 -8.17
CA THR A 42 9.18 -9.24 -8.47
C THR A 42 10.68 -9.51 -8.45
N ASP A 43 11.06 -10.75 -8.24
CA ASP A 43 12.47 -11.16 -8.28
C ASP A 43 13.02 -11.14 -9.71
N SER A 44 12.19 -11.51 -10.69
CA SER A 44 12.56 -11.53 -12.10
C SER A 44 11.36 -11.17 -13.00
N LEU A 45 11.59 -10.27 -13.96
CA LEU A 45 10.61 -9.95 -15.00
C LEU A 45 10.58 -11.00 -16.12
N GLN A 46 11.61 -11.83 -16.23
CA GLN A 46 11.74 -12.83 -17.29
C GLN A 46 11.08 -14.15 -16.93
N ASP A 47 11.12 -14.52 -15.66
CA ASP A 47 10.56 -15.77 -15.15
C ASP A 47 9.24 -15.51 -14.42
N LYS A 48 8.13 -15.65 -15.17
CA LYS A 48 6.78 -15.37 -14.66
C LYS A 48 6.19 -16.51 -13.82
N GLU A 49 6.68 -17.73 -13.96
CA GLU A 49 6.09 -18.91 -13.31
C GLU A 49 6.65 -19.13 -11.90
N SER A 50 7.90 -18.77 -11.66
CA SER A 50 8.57 -18.94 -10.36
C SER A 50 8.77 -17.65 -9.58
N SER A 51 8.46 -16.50 -10.16
CA SER A 51 8.71 -15.21 -9.52
C SER A 51 7.69 -14.88 -8.44
N CYS A 52 8.19 -14.53 -7.27
CA CYS A 52 7.39 -13.93 -6.21
C CYS A 52 6.97 -12.52 -6.61
N VAL A 53 5.68 -12.21 -6.48
CA VAL A 53 5.14 -10.87 -6.73
C VAL A 53 4.50 -10.37 -5.46
N HIS A 54 4.90 -9.20 -5.00
CA HIS A 54 4.35 -8.53 -3.81
C HIS A 54 4.30 -7.03 -4.02
N LYS A 55 3.51 -6.35 -3.18
CA LYS A 55 3.38 -4.90 -3.25
C LYS A 55 4.42 -4.21 -2.36
N ILE A 56 4.96 -3.13 -2.89
CA ILE A 56 5.76 -2.15 -2.15
C ILE A 56 5.16 -0.76 -2.36
N VAL A 57 5.47 0.17 -1.47
CA VAL A 57 5.11 1.59 -1.60
C VAL A 57 6.37 2.43 -1.64
N ILE A 58 6.47 3.30 -2.63
CA ILE A 58 7.60 4.20 -2.80
C ILE A 58 7.13 5.64 -2.61
N PHE A 59 7.68 6.33 -1.62
CA PHE A 59 7.40 7.74 -1.36
C PHE A 59 8.51 8.61 -1.94
N ALA A 60 8.14 9.69 -2.62
CA ALA A 60 9.07 10.74 -3.01
C ALA A 60 9.31 11.71 -1.86
N LYS A 61 10.57 11.98 -1.53
CA LYS A 61 10.95 12.93 -0.48
C LYS A 61 11.02 14.38 -0.98
N ASN A 62 11.37 14.55 -2.26
CA ASN A 62 11.62 15.84 -2.90
C ASN A 62 11.26 15.79 -4.40
N SER A 63 11.53 16.86 -5.13
CA SER A 63 11.24 16.98 -6.56
C SER A 63 12.05 16.00 -7.42
N GLU A 64 13.30 15.70 -7.05
CA GLU A 64 14.10 14.70 -7.75
C GLU A 64 13.55 13.29 -7.53
N GLY A 65 13.08 13.00 -6.32
CA GLY A 65 12.32 11.76 -6.02
C GLY A 65 11.07 11.62 -6.88
N CYS A 66 10.34 12.70 -7.16
CA CYS A 66 9.20 12.64 -8.09
C CYS A 66 9.62 12.27 -9.51
N LYS A 67 10.76 12.78 -10.00
CA LYS A 67 11.28 12.41 -11.33
C LYS A 67 11.72 10.94 -11.38
N ARG A 68 12.37 10.45 -10.31
CA ARG A 68 12.76 9.04 -10.18
C ARG A 68 11.53 8.15 -10.12
N LEU A 69 10.51 8.54 -9.35
CA LEU A 69 9.25 7.82 -9.25
C LEU A 69 8.54 7.70 -10.60
N ASN A 70 8.55 8.77 -11.41
CA ASN A 70 8.04 8.73 -12.78
C ASN A 70 8.81 7.75 -13.67
N LYS A 71 10.14 7.65 -13.53
CA LYS A 71 10.96 6.68 -14.29
C LYS A 71 10.63 5.24 -13.87
N ILE A 72 10.49 4.98 -12.56
CA ILE A 72 10.09 3.69 -12.00
C ILE A 72 8.71 3.29 -12.54
N TYR A 73 7.74 4.19 -12.44
CA TYR A 73 6.38 3.98 -12.95
C TYR A 73 6.37 3.69 -14.46
N SER A 74 7.05 4.54 -15.24
CA SER A 74 7.13 4.36 -16.70
C SER A 74 7.75 3.01 -17.07
N PHE A 75 8.85 2.62 -16.41
CA PHE A 75 9.48 1.33 -16.66
C PHE A 75 8.53 0.17 -16.36
N ALA A 76 7.90 0.18 -15.19
CA ALA A 76 7.00 -0.89 -14.76
C ALA A 76 5.83 -1.10 -15.73
N PHE A 77 5.23 -0.01 -16.22
CA PHE A 77 4.04 -0.10 -17.08
C PHE A 77 4.35 -0.21 -18.58
N THR A 78 5.57 0.12 -19.01
CA THR A 78 5.96 -0.03 -20.43
C THR A 78 6.75 -1.32 -20.72
N LYS A 79 7.56 -1.78 -19.76
CA LYS A 79 8.47 -2.92 -19.93
C LYS A 79 8.22 -4.04 -18.94
N GLY A 80 7.73 -3.72 -17.74
CA GLY A 80 7.58 -4.65 -16.62
C GLY A 80 6.19 -5.27 -16.50
N ASN A 81 5.26 -5.00 -17.44
CA ASN A 81 3.89 -5.49 -17.38
C ASN A 81 3.18 -5.23 -16.02
N GLY A 82 3.38 -4.03 -15.47
CA GLY A 82 2.82 -3.60 -14.18
C GLY A 82 3.68 -3.93 -12.96
N ALA A 83 4.88 -4.49 -13.14
CA ALA A 83 5.82 -4.82 -12.08
C ALA A 83 7.22 -4.26 -12.36
N ILE A 84 8.06 -4.22 -11.33
CA ILE A 84 9.47 -3.89 -11.43
C ILE A 84 10.27 -4.95 -10.66
N ASP A 85 11.42 -5.35 -11.20
CA ASP A 85 12.37 -6.18 -10.47
C ASP A 85 13.37 -5.35 -9.67
N GLN A 86 14.07 -5.99 -8.75
CA GLN A 86 15.07 -5.35 -7.90
C GLN A 86 16.13 -4.61 -8.72
N LYS A 87 16.71 -5.25 -9.74
CA LYS A 87 17.79 -4.69 -10.56
C LYS A 87 17.39 -3.37 -11.23
N HIS A 88 16.17 -3.29 -11.75
CA HIS A 88 15.67 -2.06 -12.38
C HIS A 88 15.26 -1.02 -11.34
N LEU A 89 14.75 -1.45 -10.19
CA LEU A 89 14.44 -0.54 -9.09
C LEU A 89 15.70 0.13 -8.54
N GLU A 90 16.76 -0.62 -8.27
CA GLU A 90 18.08 -0.13 -7.85
C GLU A 90 18.65 0.94 -8.79
N LYS A 91 18.52 0.72 -10.10
CA LYS A 91 19.01 1.67 -11.11
C LYS A 91 18.41 3.08 -10.97
N TYR A 92 17.18 3.18 -10.50
CA TYR A 92 16.46 4.46 -10.33
C TYR A 92 16.45 4.93 -8.88
N TRP A 93 16.98 4.13 -7.95
CA TRP A 93 16.92 4.40 -6.52
C TRP A 93 17.88 5.47 -6.07
N SER A 94 17.52 6.17 -5.02
CA SER A 94 18.37 7.04 -4.21
C SER A 94 17.71 7.21 -2.86
N ASP A 95 18.41 6.87 -1.79
CA ASP A 95 17.89 7.03 -0.42
C ASP A 95 17.71 8.50 -0.03
N ASP A 96 18.37 9.44 -0.68
CA ASP A 96 18.16 10.87 -0.44
C ASP A 96 16.81 11.35 -0.98
N ASP A 97 16.34 10.75 -2.07
CA ASP A 97 15.20 11.19 -2.84
C ASP A 97 13.94 10.37 -2.61
N LEU A 98 14.11 9.08 -2.33
CA LEU A 98 13.03 8.10 -2.20
C LEU A 98 13.02 7.45 -0.82
N LYS A 99 11.88 6.89 -0.45
CA LYS A 99 11.70 6.05 0.73
C LYS A 99 10.84 4.85 0.36
N LEU A 100 11.36 3.64 0.61
CA LEU A 100 10.63 2.40 0.42
C LEU A 100 9.85 2.06 1.69
N ALA A 101 8.61 1.64 1.50
CA ALA A 101 7.79 1.10 2.57
C ALA A 101 7.19 -0.25 2.15
N VAL A 102 7.15 -1.16 3.11
CA VAL A 102 6.48 -2.45 3.01
C VAL A 102 5.10 -2.27 3.64
N PRO A 103 4.01 -2.36 2.86
CA PRO A 103 2.66 -2.22 3.39
C PRO A 103 2.33 -3.39 4.32
N PHE A 104 1.34 -3.21 5.19
CA PHE A 104 0.91 -4.27 6.10
C PHE A 104 0.20 -5.38 5.33
N TYR A 105 -0.76 -5.03 4.50
CA TYR A 105 -1.45 -5.95 3.60
C TYR A 105 -0.78 -5.93 2.22
N ASP A 106 -0.97 -6.98 1.43
CA ASP A 106 -0.41 -7.18 0.08
C ASP A 106 1.13 -7.22 0.00
N SER A 107 1.83 -7.23 1.13
CA SER A 107 3.29 -7.35 1.20
C SER A 107 3.75 -8.82 1.07
N PHE A 108 5.06 -9.01 0.91
CA PHE A 108 5.63 -10.37 0.93
C PHE A 108 5.36 -11.09 2.26
N VAL A 109 5.32 -10.38 3.39
CA VAL A 109 5.00 -10.97 4.71
C VAL A 109 3.57 -11.48 4.73
N PHE A 110 2.64 -10.67 4.25
CA PHE A 110 1.23 -11.03 4.14
C PHE A 110 1.00 -12.20 3.18
N GLU A 111 1.61 -12.15 1.98
CA GLU A 111 1.49 -13.19 0.97
C GLU A 111 2.11 -14.52 1.44
N ASN A 112 3.27 -14.49 2.10
CA ASN A 112 3.90 -15.67 2.66
C ASN A 112 3.03 -16.34 3.70
N LEU A 113 2.38 -15.54 4.56
CA LEU A 113 1.49 -16.06 5.59
C LEU A 113 0.24 -16.71 4.99
N LEU A 114 -0.33 -16.14 3.93
CA LEU A 114 -1.52 -16.68 3.26
C LEU A 114 -1.22 -17.91 2.40
N LYS A 115 -0.09 -17.91 1.70
CA LYS A 115 0.27 -18.93 0.71
C LYS A 115 1.25 -19.97 1.24
N PHE A 116 1.66 -19.87 2.51
CA PHE A 116 2.70 -20.72 3.11
C PHE A 116 3.99 -20.73 2.27
N SER A 117 4.32 -19.59 1.68
CA SER A 117 5.54 -19.40 0.89
C SER A 117 6.66 -18.80 1.75
N SER A 118 7.87 -18.79 1.21
CA SER A 118 9.07 -18.25 1.87
C SER A 118 9.78 -17.21 1.01
N CYS A 119 9.04 -16.47 0.20
CA CYS A 119 9.59 -15.42 -0.63
C CYS A 119 10.07 -14.27 0.25
N ILE A 120 11.32 -13.91 0.17
CA ILE A 120 11.91 -12.76 0.87
C ILE A 120 12.60 -11.88 -0.18
N PRO A 121 12.07 -10.67 -0.44
CA PRO A 121 12.72 -9.75 -1.38
C PRO A 121 14.07 -9.29 -0.86
N ASP A 122 15.00 -9.09 -1.75
CA ASP A 122 16.26 -8.46 -1.40
C ASP A 122 16.12 -6.95 -1.42
N PHE A 123 16.26 -6.33 -0.25
CA PHE A 123 16.27 -4.88 -0.05
C PHE A 123 17.67 -4.35 0.30
N SER A 124 18.74 -5.04 -0.11
CA SER A 124 20.13 -4.63 0.18
C SER A 124 20.48 -3.21 -0.27
N PHE A 125 19.75 -2.68 -1.26
CA PHE A 125 19.94 -1.33 -1.79
C PHE A 125 19.32 -0.21 -0.93
N THR A 126 18.47 -0.53 0.07
CA THR A 126 17.82 0.46 0.96
C THR A 126 17.30 -0.19 2.23
N THR A 127 17.04 0.62 3.24
CA THR A 127 16.37 0.15 4.47
C THR A 127 14.87 0.43 4.37
N PRO A 128 14.03 -0.61 4.20
CA PRO A 128 12.59 -0.44 4.10
C PRO A 128 11.97 -0.03 5.43
N THR A 129 10.88 0.74 5.36
CA THR A 129 10.02 1.01 6.50
C THR A 129 8.85 0.03 6.48
N TYR A 130 8.65 -0.72 7.55
CA TYR A 130 7.51 -1.62 7.66
C TYR A 130 6.33 -0.91 8.31
N PHE A 131 5.14 -1.16 7.80
CA PHE A 131 3.91 -0.65 8.37
C PHE A 131 3.15 -1.74 9.11
N THR A 132 2.45 -1.34 10.19
CA THR A 132 1.48 -2.17 10.89
C THR A 132 0.15 -1.44 11.00
N GLU A 133 -0.94 -2.20 10.97
CA GLU A 133 -2.30 -1.68 11.14
C GLU A 133 -3.05 -2.51 12.18
N ASP A 134 -3.95 -1.84 12.89
CA ASP A 134 -4.90 -2.48 13.79
C ASP A 134 -6.32 -2.15 13.32
N ASN A 135 -6.91 -3.08 12.58
CA ASN A 135 -8.27 -2.99 12.05
C ASN A 135 -9.23 -3.95 12.78
N ASN A 136 -8.84 -4.42 13.98
CA ASN A 136 -9.59 -5.38 14.80
C ASN A 136 -9.87 -6.72 14.09
N LEU A 137 -9.00 -7.12 13.17
CA LEU A 137 -9.09 -8.39 12.49
C LEU A 137 -8.30 -9.45 13.27
N PRO A 138 -8.82 -10.68 13.43
CA PRO A 138 -8.07 -11.74 14.10
C PRO A 138 -6.70 -12.02 13.47
N PHE A 139 -6.61 -11.80 12.17
CA PHE A 139 -5.40 -11.99 11.38
C PHE A 139 -4.33 -10.91 11.62
N ASP A 140 -4.71 -9.71 12.01
CA ASP A 140 -3.78 -8.58 12.20
C ASP A 140 -2.72 -8.87 13.25
N LYS A 141 -3.07 -9.52 14.35
CA LYS A 141 -2.10 -9.89 15.40
C LYS A 141 -1.05 -10.89 14.93
N ILE A 142 -1.48 -11.84 14.10
CA ILE A 142 -0.56 -12.85 13.53
C ILE A 142 0.38 -12.18 12.54
N LEU A 143 -0.15 -11.31 11.69
CA LEU A 143 0.63 -10.57 10.72
C LEU A 143 1.59 -9.57 11.40
N GLU A 144 1.15 -8.86 12.44
CA GLU A 144 2.01 -7.96 13.22
C GLU A 144 3.18 -8.70 13.86
N ALA A 145 2.93 -9.89 14.42
CA ALA A 145 3.98 -10.75 14.96
C ALA A 145 5.01 -11.13 13.89
N LYS A 146 4.54 -11.48 12.68
CA LYS A 146 5.41 -11.78 11.54
C LYS A 146 6.19 -10.57 11.03
N VAL A 147 5.59 -9.38 10.96
CA VAL A 147 6.29 -8.14 10.60
C VAL A 147 7.40 -7.82 11.61
N SER A 148 7.17 -8.11 12.89
CA SER A 148 8.15 -7.90 13.97
C SER A 148 9.41 -8.77 13.84
N GLU A 149 9.35 -9.88 13.09
CA GLU A 149 10.53 -10.68 12.76
C GLU A 149 11.49 -9.95 11.80
N TYR A 150 10.97 -9.04 10.97
CA TYR A 150 11.74 -8.27 9.98
C TYR A 150 12.10 -6.86 10.44
N CYS A 151 11.34 -6.28 11.38
CA CYS A 151 11.53 -4.91 11.82
C CYS A 151 11.15 -4.74 13.29
N SER A 152 12.10 -4.28 14.11
CA SER A 152 11.89 -4.04 15.55
C SER A 152 11.00 -2.84 15.84
N SER A 153 10.83 -1.92 14.91
CA SER A 153 10.06 -0.67 15.12
C SER A 153 9.22 -0.33 13.90
N PRO A 154 8.17 -1.12 13.60
CA PRO A 154 7.26 -0.81 12.50
C PRO A 154 6.46 0.46 12.79
N VAL A 155 6.05 1.16 11.74
CA VAL A 155 5.25 2.38 11.83
C VAL A 155 3.78 2.01 11.87
N LYS A 156 3.08 2.40 12.93
CA LYS A 156 1.61 2.24 12.99
C LYS A 156 0.94 3.18 12.01
N THR A 157 0.07 2.61 11.19
CA THR A 157 -0.72 3.32 10.19
C THR A 157 -2.18 2.88 10.25
N LYS A 158 -3.02 3.53 9.47
CA LYS A 158 -4.42 3.18 9.26
C LYS A 158 -4.75 3.42 7.80
N SER A 159 -5.10 2.38 7.11
CA SER A 159 -5.64 2.48 5.74
C SER A 159 -7.09 2.92 5.78
N ILE A 160 -7.42 3.93 4.97
CA ILE A 160 -8.77 4.49 4.85
C ILE A 160 -9.11 4.52 3.37
N TYR A 161 -10.14 3.78 2.98
CA TYR A 161 -10.58 3.66 1.58
C TYR A 161 -11.91 4.34 1.29
N TYR A 162 -12.75 4.56 2.32
CA TYR A 162 -14.08 5.17 2.17
C TYR A 162 -14.43 5.99 3.41
N LYS A 163 -15.47 6.81 3.30
CA LYS A 163 -15.83 7.78 4.32
C LYS A 163 -16.55 7.14 5.52
N ASN A 164 -17.64 6.42 5.27
CA ASN A 164 -18.48 5.86 6.32
C ASN A 164 -18.51 4.34 6.22
N ARG A 165 -18.77 3.62 7.31
CA ARG A 165 -18.86 2.14 7.30
C ARG A 165 -19.90 1.60 6.32
N LYS A 166 -21.02 2.32 6.13
CA LYS A 166 -22.04 1.96 5.15
C LYS A 166 -21.58 1.97 3.70
N ASP A 167 -20.49 2.66 3.40
CA ASP A 167 -19.94 2.78 2.04
C ASP A 167 -19.12 1.55 1.64
N PHE A 168 -18.98 0.58 2.54
CA PHE A 168 -18.22 -0.66 2.33
C PHE A 168 -18.69 -1.45 1.10
N GLU A 169 -20.01 -1.68 0.94
CA GLU A 169 -20.53 -2.42 -0.21
C GLU A 169 -20.27 -1.70 -1.54
N ALA A 170 -20.41 -0.36 -1.56
CA ALA A 170 -20.09 0.45 -2.73
C ALA A 170 -18.60 0.35 -3.09
N PHE A 171 -17.71 0.38 -2.10
CA PHE A 171 -16.28 0.20 -2.30
C PHE A 171 -15.95 -1.18 -2.87
N GLN A 172 -16.54 -2.26 -2.32
CA GLN A 172 -16.34 -3.62 -2.83
C GLN A 172 -16.86 -3.77 -4.27
N THR A 173 -18.01 -3.21 -4.56
CA THR A 173 -18.58 -3.19 -5.91
C THR A 173 -17.65 -2.46 -6.88
N TYR A 174 -17.14 -1.30 -6.50
CA TYR A 174 -16.17 -0.54 -7.29
C TYR A 174 -14.89 -1.35 -7.57
N LYS A 175 -14.33 -2.03 -6.57
CA LYS A 175 -13.17 -2.90 -6.75
C LYS A 175 -13.44 -4.03 -7.74
N CYS A 176 -14.60 -4.68 -7.65
CA CYS A 176 -15.00 -5.72 -8.59
C CYS A 176 -15.13 -5.19 -10.02
N LEU A 177 -15.70 -4.01 -10.20
CA LEU A 177 -15.78 -3.35 -11.50
C LEU A 177 -14.39 -3.04 -12.07
N CYS A 178 -13.49 -2.48 -11.26
CA CYS A 178 -12.12 -2.20 -11.68
C CYS A 178 -11.35 -3.47 -12.06
N ALA A 179 -11.56 -4.57 -11.33
CA ALA A 179 -10.94 -5.86 -11.61
C ALA A 179 -11.66 -6.66 -12.72
N ARG A 180 -12.77 -6.14 -13.27
CA ARG A 180 -13.65 -6.85 -14.22
C ARG A 180 -14.11 -8.21 -13.69
N GLN A 181 -14.38 -8.29 -12.40
CA GLN A 181 -14.83 -9.50 -11.72
C GLN A 181 -16.28 -9.34 -11.25
N PHE A 182 -16.98 -10.47 -11.08
CA PHE A 182 -18.28 -10.45 -10.45
C PHE A 182 -18.17 -10.14 -8.95
N TYR A 183 -19.08 -9.32 -8.44
CA TYR A 183 -19.19 -9.09 -7.01
C TYR A 183 -19.52 -10.39 -6.27
N LYS A 184 -18.70 -10.75 -5.31
CA LYS A 184 -18.94 -11.85 -4.40
C LYS A 184 -18.94 -11.31 -2.98
N LYS A 185 -20.08 -11.45 -2.31
CA LYS A 185 -20.13 -11.16 -0.87
C LYS A 185 -19.27 -12.18 -0.13
N ALA A 186 -18.46 -11.71 0.80
CA ALA A 186 -17.68 -12.59 1.64
C ALA A 186 -18.57 -13.47 2.51
N THR A 187 -18.20 -14.74 2.62
CA THR A 187 -18.82 -15.75 3.48
C THR A 187 -17.73 -16.45 4.29
N LEU A 188 -18.13 -17.29 5.26
CA LEU A 188 -17.17 -18.10 6.02
C LEU A 188 -16.40 -19.09 5.11
N GLU A 189 -17.04 -19.57 4.05
CA GLU A 189 -16.44 -20.52 3.08
C GLU A 189 -15.56 -19.80 2.04
N ASN A 190 -15.89 -18.54 1.74
CA ASN A 190 -15.17 -17.73 0.75
C ASN A 190 -14.97 -16.32 1.29
N PRO A 191 -14.04 -16.13 2.22
CA PRO A 191 -13.75 -14.82 2.79
C PRO A 191 -13.19 -13.90 1.72
N ASN A 192 -13.63 -12.63 1.72
CA ASN A 192 -13.01 -11.61 0.91
C ASN A 192 -11.69 -11.21 1.58
N LEU A 193 -10.58 -11.71 1.07
CA LEU A 193 -9.24 -11.42 1.59
C LEU A 193 -8.79 -9.98 1.30
N ASP A 194 -9.44 -9.31 0.35
CA ASP A 194 -9.28 -7.88 0.16
C ASP A 194 -9.87 -7.13 1.35
N HIS A 195 -9.02 -6.67 2.25
CA HIS A 195 -9.40 -6.01 3.51
C HIS A 195 -10.28 -6.87 4.43
N CYS A 196 -10.20 -8.18 4.27
CA CYS A 196 -10.80 -9.19 5.16
C CYS A 196 -12.27 -8.96 5.47
N SER A 197 -13.04 -8.40 4.55
CA SER A 197 -14.46 -8.06 4.72
C SER A 197 -14.77 -7.12 5.89
N SER A 198 -13.82 -6.33 6.32
CA SER A 198 -13.96 -5.42 7.46
C SER A 198 -14.46 -4.05 7.02
N THR A 199 -15.36 -3.45 7.81
CA THR A 199 -15.81 -2.06 7.67
C THR A 199 -14.90 -1.07 8.39
N GLU A 200 -13.82 -1.55 8.98
CA GLU A 200 -12.87 -0.74 9.76
C GLU A 200 -11.98 0.17 8.88
N PHE A 201 -11.95 -0.03 7.57
CA PHE A 201 -11.20 0.80 6.62
C PHE A 201 -11.92 2.10 6.23
N SER A 202 -12.71 2.64 7.14
CA SER A 202 -13.45 3.89 6.97
C SER A 202 -12.82 5.04 7.77
N MET A 203 -13.05 6.28 7.30
CA MET A 203 -12.69 7.48 8.07
C MET A 203 -13.46 7.53 9.40
N GLU A 204 -14.71 7.07 9.41
CA GLU A 204 -15.55 6.99 10.61
C GLU A 204 -14.88 6.13 11.70
N SER A 205 -14.39 4.94 11.36
CA SER A 205 -13.65 4.07 12.28
C SER A 205 -12.38 4.73 12.83
N TRP A 206 -11.66 5.47 11.97
CA TRP A 206 -10.47 6.18 12.40
C TRP A 206 -10.78 7.31 13.38
N LEU A 207 -11.84 8.10 13.12
CA LEU A 207 -12.26 9.19 14.01
C LEU A 207 -12.66 8.66 15.38
N GLU A 208 -13.45 7.60 15.47
CA GLU A 208 -13.87 6.99 16.74
C GLU A 208 -12.68 6.53 17.59
N LYS A 209 -11.59 6.06 16.98
CA LYS A 209 -10.38 5.63 17.69
C LYS A 209 -9.51 6.81 18.17
N ASN A 210 -9.61 7.97 17.53
CA ASN A 210 -8.74 9.12 17.81
C ASN A 210 -9.46 10.27 18.56
N GLU A 211 -10.78 10.20 18.71
CA GLU A 211 -11.56 11.15 19.53
C GLU A 211 -11.72 10.70 20.99
N ARG A 212 -11.18 9.54 21.34
CA ARG A 212 -11.09 9.01 22.71
C ARG A 212 -9.69 9.32 23.29
#